data_c4903ecd606eab427ae977a5e8bd1e09
#
_entry.id   c4903ecd606eab427ae977a5e8bd1e09
#
_cell.length_a   1.000
_cell.length_b   1.000
_cell.length_c   1.000
_cell.angle_alpha   90.00
_cell.angle_beta   90.00
_cell.angle_gamma   90.00
#
_symmetry.space_group_name_H-M   'P 1'
#
loop_
_entity.id
_entity.type
_entity.pdbx_description
1 polymer ?
#
loop_
_entity_poly.entity_id
_entity_poly.type
_entity_poly.pdbx_seq_one_letter_code
_entity_poly.pdbx_strand_id
1 'polypeptide(L)'
;YFDHCIGRIIDRLEEKGLRDNTLIVYASDHGEMLYKNGICEKHTFFEDAVAIPLIFSMPGRLPTNAVSEAMVSNIDLMPTLLRFLDVPVPNFVEGRDLAPTFTGSEVQEHVFAEYYHSLDPCRMVRDKRYKYIHTEEDICELYDLDNDPLESINLAWYPQYTDRINRMEELAMKGWEIPRIPLWAPWNDLNERK
;
A
#
# COMPACT_ATOMS: atom_id res chain seq x y z
N TYR A 1 -14.64 -19.98 4.12
CA TYR A 1 -14.04 -20.46 5.38
C TYR A 1 -13.41 -19.31 6.17
N PHE A 2 -12.61 -18.48 5.55
CA PHE A 2 -11.90 -17.37 6.20
C PHE A 2 -12.87 -16.37 6.84
N ASP A 3 -13.87 -15.91 6.10
CA ASP A 3 -14.94 -15.03 6.58
C ASP A 3 -15.66 -15.60 7.82
N HIS A 4 -15.99 -16.90 7.81
CA HIS A 4 -16.56 -17.59 8.96
C HIS A 4 -15.65 -17.52 10.21
N CYS A 5 -14.34 -17.66 10.03
CA CYS A 5 -13.39 -17.55 11.15
C CYS A 5 -13.35 -16.14 11.75
N ILE A 6 -13.39 -15.10 10.89
CA ILE A 6 -13.48 -13.70 11.35
C ILE A 6 -14.79 -13.48 12.09
N GLY A 7 -15.93 -13.96 11.56
CA GLY A 7 -17.23 -13.89 12.22
C GLY A 7 -17.18 -14.44 13.65
N ARG A 8 -16.60 -15.62 13.86
CA ARG A 8 -16.44 -16.22 15.19
C ARG A 8 -15.63 -15.36 16.17
N ILE A 9 -14.65 -14.61 15.69
CA ILE A 9 -13.88 -13.67 16.54
C ILE A 9 -14.78 -12.51 16.94
N ILE A 10 -15.55 -11.95 16.00
CA ILE A 10 -16.47 -10.83 16.25
C ILE A 10 -17.56 -11.27 17.22
N ASP A 11 -18.21 -12.42 17.00
CA ASP A 11 -19.21 -13.00 17.90
C ASP A 11 -18.67 -13.12 19.34
N ARG A 12 -17.41 -13.55 19.47
CA ARG A 12 -16.77 -13.68 20.77
C ARG A 12 -16.52 -12.34 21.47
N LEU A 13 -16.21 -11.29 20.73
CA LEU A 13 -16.10 -9.94 21.27
C LEU A 13 -17.47 -9.43 21.76
N GLU A 14 -18.53 -9.68 21.01
CA GLU A 14 -19.91 -9.32 21.37
C GLU A 14 -20.37 -10.07 22.63
N GLU A 15 -20.21 -11.39 22.69
CA GLU A 15 -20.52 -12.22 23.87
C GLU A 15 -19.84 -11.73 25.15
N LYS A 16 -18.64 -11.17 25.01
CA LYS A 16 -17.87 -10.64 26.15
C LYS A 16 -18.17 -9.17 26.46
N GLY A 17 -19.02 -8.50 25.70
CA GLY A 17 -19.32 -7.08 25.83
C GLY A 17 -18.09 -6.18 25.53
N LEU A 18 -17.16 -6.65 24.70
CA LEU A 18 -15.94 -5.93 24.36
C LEU A 18 -16.03 -5.21 23.01
N ARG A 19 -17.04 -5.53 22.18
CA ARG A 19 -17.14 -5.06 20.79
C ARG A 19 -17.11 -3.54 20.67
N ASP A 20 -17.81 -2.81 21.53
CA ASP A 20 -17.94 -1.36 21.43
C ASP A 20 -16.66 -0.61 21.87
N ASN A 21 -15.77 -1.28 22.58
CA ASN A 21 -14.47 -0.72 22.98
C ASN A 21 -13.29 -1.41 22.28
N THR A 22 -13.53 -2.04 21.13
CA THR A 22 -12.50 -2.71 20.35
C THR A 22 -12.51 -2.17 18.92
N LEU A 23 -11.41 -1.55 18.52
CA LEU A 23 -11.15 -1.25 17.12
C LEU A 23 -10.73 -2.54 16.40
N ILE A 24 -11.51 -2.95 15.42
CA ILE A 24 -11.17 -4.06 14.52
C ILE A 24 -10.59 -3.47 13.24
N VAL A 25 -9.43 -3.94 12.86
CA VAL A 25 -8.82 -3.62 11.56
C VAL A 25 -8.60 -4.92 10.80
N TYR A 26 -9.14 -4.97 9.60
CA TYR A 26 -8.91 -6.06 8.65
C TYR A 26 -8.07 -5.53 7.49
N ALA A 27 -6.92 -6.13 7.28
CA ALA A 27 -5.98 -5.76 6.22
C ALA A 27 -5.21 -7.00 5.75
N SER A 28 -4.52 -6.89 4.61
CA SER A 28 -3.50 -7.84 4.17
C SER A 28 -2.17 -7.11 4.02
N ASP A 29 -1.08 -7.84 4.04
CA ASP A 29 0.27 -7.32 3.75
C ASP A 29 0.45 -7.09 2.25
N HIS A 30 -0.03 -8.01 1.41
CA HIS A 30 -0.03 -7.96 -0.05
C HIS A 30 -1.15 -8.84 -0.61
N GLY A 31 -1.40 -8.74 -1.90
CA GLY A 31 -2.26 -9.64 -2.65
C GLY A 31 -1.51 -10.85 -3.21
N GLU A 32 -2.05 -11.46 -4.25
CA GLU A 32 -1.52 -12.66 -4.89
C GLU A 32 -1.92 -12.69 -6.38
N MET A 33 -0.95 -12.90 -7.27
CA MET A 33 -1.17 -12.88 -8.72
C MET A 33 -1.96 -14.08 -9.25
N LEU A 34 -1.92 -15.23 -8.56
CA LEU A 34 -2.64 -16.45 -8.94
C LEU A 34 -2.49 -16.83 -10.43
N TYR A 35 -1.27 -16.69 -10.97
CA TYR A 35 -0.92 -16.91 -12.38
C TYR A 35 -1.52 -15.90 -13.38
N LYS A 36 -2.14 -14.82 -12.93
CA LYS A 36 -2.50 -13.71 -13.82
C LYS A 36 -1.22 -13.15 -14.46
N ASN A 37 -1.28 -12.83 -15.75
CA ASN A 37 -0.13 -12.41 -16.57
C ASN A 37 1.05 -13.43 -16.57
N GLY A 38 0.79 -14.71 -16.22
CA GLY A 38 1.82 -15.74 -16.12
C GLY A 38 2.69 -15.65 -14.86
N ILE A 39 2.35 -14.76 -13.93
CA ILE A 39 3.10 -14.51 -12.69
C ILE A 39 2.42 -15.23 -11.53
N CYS A 40 3.17 -15.99 -10.74
CA CYS A 40 2.73 -16.51 -9.45
C CYS A 40 3.33 -15.69 -8.31
N GLU A 41 2.70 -15.76 -7.13
CA GLU A 41 3.05 -14.99 -5.94
C GLU A 41 2.80 -13.47 -6.12
N LYS A 42 3.64 -12.61 -5.52
CA LYS A 42 3.39 -11.18 -5.31
C LYS A 42 4.55 -10.27 -5.73
N HIS A 43 5.56 -10.81 -6.39
CA HIS A 43 6.80 -10.08 -6.71
C HIS A 43 6.63 -9.09 -7.88
N THR A 44 5.59 -8.25 -7.80
CA THR A 44 5.21 -7.29 -8.83
C THR A 44 4.35 -6.17 -8.23
N PHE A 45 4.09 -5.11 -9.01
CA PHE A 45 3.21 -4.01 -8.60
C PHE A 45 1.85 -3.98 -9.33
N PHE A 46 1.42 -5.06 -9.96
CA PHE A 46 0.05 -5.17 -10.47
C PHE A 46 -0.98 -5.08 -9.35
N GLU A 47 -2.17 -4.57 -9.67
CA GLU A 47 -3.26 -4.39 -8.67
C GLU A 47 -3.53 -5.67 -7.89
N ASP A 48 -3.45 -6.84 -8.51
CA ASP A 48 -3.65 -8.12 -7.82
C ASP A 48 -2.65 -8.37 -6.68
N ALA A 49 -1.47 -7.77 -6.74
CA ALA A 49 -0.45 -7.86 -5.70
C ALA A 49 -0.49 -6.69 -4.70
N VAL A 50 -0.88 -5.47 -5.13
CA VAL A 50 -0.76 -4.26 -4.30
C VAL A 50 -2.10 -3.70 -3.81
N ALA A 51 -3.22 -3.99 -4.47
CA ALA A 51 -4.55 -3.57 -4.01
C ALA A 51 -5.05 -4.54 -2.93
N ILE A 52 -4.87 -4.17 -1.68
CA ILE A 52 -5.22 -4.98 -0.52
C ILE A 52 -6.49 -4.48 0.16
N PRO A 53 -7.24 -5.36 0.84
CA PRO A 53 -8.37 -4.93 1.64
C PRO A 53 -7.90 -4.09 2.84
N LEU A 54 -8.67 -3.06 3.17
CA LEU A 54 -8.49 -2.29 4.40
C LEU A 54 -9.85 -1.90 4.96
N ILE A 55 -10.20 -2.44 6.12
CA ILE A 55 -11.47 -2.19 6.80
C ILE A 55 -11.19 -1.79 8.24
N PHE A 56 -11.82 -0.70 8.67
CA PHE A 56 -11.84 -0.28 10.07
C PHE A 56 -13.26 -0.41 10.62
N SER A 57 -13.41 -0.95 11.81
CA SER A 57 -14.72 -1.09 12.45
C SER A 57 -14.64 -0.87 13.96
N MET A 58 -15.36 0.16 14.43
CA MET A 58 -15.55 0.44 15.85
C MET A 58 -16.92 1.10 16.04
N PRO A 59 -17.91 0.37 16.60
CA PRO A 59 -19.26 0.91 16.79
C PRO A 59 -19.25 2.21 17.59
N GLY A 60 -20.06 3.18 17.16
CA GLY A 60 -20.17 4.47 17.83
C GLY A 60 -19.00 5.43 17.66
N ARG A 61 -17.85 4.98 17.13
CA ARG A 61 -16.67 5.84 16.89
C ARG A 61 -16.33 6.02 15.40
N LEU A 62 -16.70 5.07 14.57
CA LEU A 62 -16.48 5.13 13.12
C LEU A 62 -17.81 5.13 12.37
N PRO A 63 -17.87 5.76 11.18
CA PRO A 63 -19.05 5.70 10.32
C PRO A 63 -19.39 4.25 9.95
N THR A 64 -20.68 3.96 9.82
CA THR A 64 -21.17 2.66 9.35
C THR A 64 -21.45 2.69 7.86
N ASN A 65 -21.16 1.60 7.15
CA ASN A 65 -21.40 1.46 5.72
C ASN A 65 -20.74 2.56 4.86
N ALA A 66 -19.65 3.15 5.34
CA ALA A 66 -18.89 4.15 4.61
C ALA A 66 -17.81 3.48 3.75
N VAL A 67 -17.60 4.01 2.54
CA VAL A 67 -16.49 3.67 1.66
C VAL A 67 -15.68 4.93 1.43
N SER A 68 -14.36 4.83 1.51
CA SER A 68 -13.44 5.93 1.20
C SER A 68 -12.67 5.60 -0.08
N GLU A 69 -12.64 6.55 -1.01
CA GLU A 69 -11.83 6.50 -2.23
C GLU A 69 -10.46 7.19 -2.06
N ALA A 70 -10.07 7.46 -0.82
CA ALA A 70 -8.78 8.07 -0.54
C ALA A 70 -7.62 7.11 -0.84
N MET A 71 -6.53 7.67 -1.37
CA MET A 71 -5.28 6.92 -1.53
C MET A 71 -4.68 6.63 -0.16
N VAL A 72 -4.44 5.36 0.13
CA VAL A 72 -3.91 4.88 1.42
C VAL A 72 -2.84 3.81 1.22
N SER A 73 -1.94 3.67 2.19
CA SER A 73 -0.86 2.69 2.15
C SER A 73 -0.77 1.94 3.48
N ASN A 74 -0.15 0.76 3.47
CA ASN A 74 0.10 -0.04 4.68
C ASN A 74 0.87 0.71 5.77
N ILE A 75 1.78 1.60 5.39
CA ILE A 75 2.55 2.39 6.36
C ILE A 75 1.67 3.34 7.16
N ASP A 76 0.47 3.68 6.66
CA ASP A 76 -0.49 4.57 7.32
C ASP A 76 -1.22 3.88 8.49
N LEU A 77 -1.17 2.55 8.58
CA LEU A 77 -1.81 1.80 9.66
C LEU A 77 -1.23 2.16 11.04
N MET A 78 0.09 2.17 11.16
CA MET A 78 0.75 2.43 12.45
C MET A 78 0.36 3.79 13.04
N PRO A 79 0.53 4.93 12.34
CA PRO A 79 0.16 6.23 12.90
C PRO A 79 -1.35 6.33 13.17
N THR A 80 -2.20 5.72 12.36
CA THR A 80 -3.65 5.68 12.56
C THR A 80 -4.00 4.94 13.85
N LEU A 81 -3.44 3.76 14.09
CA LEU A 81 -3.67 2.96 15.28
C LEU A 81 -3.18 3.68 16.55
N LEU A 82 -1.99 4.28 16.51
CA LEU A 82 -1.45 5.05 17.63
C LEU A 82 -2.37 6.22 18.00
N ARG A 83 -2.94 6.91 17.01
CA ARG A 83 -3.93 7.97 17.25
C ARG A 83 -5.20 7.44 17.93
N PHE A 84 -5.73 6.30 17.48
CA PHE A 84 -6.90 5.67 18.13
C PHE A 84 -6.65 5.29 19.58
N LEU A 85 -5.40 5.01 19.95
CA LEU A 85 -4.96 4.64 21.29
C LEU A 85 -4.49 5.84 22.11
N ASP A 86 -4.60 7.06 21.61
CA ASP A 86 -4.07 8.29 22.20
C ASP A 86 -2.56 8.21 22.55
N VAL A 87 -1.81 7.47 21.72
CA VAL A 87 -0.35 7.33 21.83
C VAL A 87 0.33 8.28 20.84
N PRO A 88 1.34 9.04 21.27
CA PRO A 88 2.10 9.91 20.37
C PRO A 88 2.75 9.13 19.22
N VAL A 89 2.60 9.64 17.98
CA VAL A 89 3.25 9.06 16.80
C VAL A 89 4.73 9.45 16.82
N PRO A 90 5.66 8.48 16.77
CA PRO A 90 7.10 8.77 16.70
C PRO A 90 7.49 9.52 15.42
N ASN A 91 8.48 10.40 15.51
CA ASN A 91 8.92 11.26 14.39
C ASN A 91 9.51 10.50 13.19
N PHE A 92 9.91 9.24 13.38
CA PHE A 92 10.47 8.41 12.29
C PHE A 92 9.38 7.68 11.49
N VAL A 93 8.11 7.80 11.87
CA VAL A 93 6.98 7.18 11.16
C VAL A 93 6.65 8.01 9.94
N GLU A 94 6.77 7.42 8.75
CA GLU A 94 6.52 8.08 7.46
C GLU A 94 5.04 8.04 7.04
N GLY A 95 4.28 7.09 7.56
CA GLY A 95 2.85 6.93 7.28
C GLY A 95 2.01 8.09 7.83
N ARG A 96 0.81 8.24 7.33
CA ARG A 96 -0.16 9.31 7.68
C ARG A 96 -1.31 8.76 8.48
N ASP A 97 -1.85 9.58 9.37
CA ASP A 97 -3.09 9.26 10.07
C ASP A 97 -4.27 9.25 9.07
N LEU A 98 -4.96 8.13 8.97
CA LEU A 98 -6.12 7.94 8.09
C LEU A 98 -7.43 8.45 8.68
N ALA A 99 -7.47 8.94 9.91
CA ALA A 99 -8.71 9.42 10.53
C ALA A 99 -9.49 10.44 9.68
N PRO A 100 -8.85 11.39 8.95
CA PRO A 100 -9.57 12.29 8.04
C PRO A 100 -10.33 11.58 6.92
N THR A 101 -9.86 10.40 6.47
CA THR A 101 -10.51 9.66 5.37
C THR A 101 -11.86 9.07 5.79
N PHE A 102 -12.08 8.83 7.06
CA PHE A 102 -13.36 8.34 7.59
C PHE A 102 -14.50 9.36 7.47
N THR A 103 -14.16 10.61 7.25
CA THR A 103 -15.11 11.71 7.02
C THR A 103 -15.05 12.26 5.60
N GLY A 104 -14.41 11.54 4.68
CA GLY A 104 -14.36 11.87 3.24
C GLY A 104 -13.24 12.82 2.83
N SER A 105 -12.26 13.11 3.70
CA SER A 105 -11.08 13.89 3.34
C SER A 105 -9.98 13.00 2.73
N GLU A 106 -9.15 13.58 1.87
CA GLU A 106 -7.94 12.92 1.37
C GLU A 106 -6.75 13.26 2.26
N VAL A 107 -5.81 12.33 2.41
CA VAL A 107 -4.58 12.53 3.19
C VAL A 107 -3.35 12.59 2.30
N GLN A 108 -3.44 12.05 1.09
CA GLN A 108 -2.36 12.05 0.10
C GLN A 108 -2.91 11.87 -1.32
N GLU A 109 -2.17 12.39 -2.30
CA GLU A 109 -2.50 12.27 -3.73
C GLU A 109 -1.88 11.03 -4.37
N HIS A 110 -0.76 10.55 -3.80
CA HIS A 110 0.02 9.45 -4.33
C HIS A 110 0.36 8.44 -3.24
N VAL A 111 0.44 7.18 -3.62
CA VAL A 111 1.02 6.10 -2.80
C VAL A 111 2.23 5.51 -3.51
N PHE A 112 3.15 4.98 -2.71
CA PHE A 112 4.40 4.41 -3.18
C PHE A 112 4.56 3.00 -2.64
N ALA A 113 5.23 2.14 -3.41
CA ALA A 113 5.72 0.85 -2.95
C ALA A 113 7.09 0.58 -3.55
N GLU A 114 7.93 -0.12 -2.80
CA GLU A 114 9.30 -0.44 -3.18
C GLU A 114 9.53 -1.94 -3.05
N TYR A 115 10.31 -2.48 -3.96
CA TYR A 115 10.67 -3.89 -3.96
C TYR A 115 12.15 -4.06 -4.30
N TYR A 116 12.86 -4.76 -3.43
CA TYR A 116 14.30 -5.00 -3.53
C TYR A 116 14.55 -6.50 -3.52
N HIS A 117 14.20 -7.17 -4.59
CA HIS A 117 14.54 -8.58 -4.72
C HIS A 117 15.52 -8.78 -5.86
N SER A 118 16.65 -9.41 -5.57
CA SER A 118 17.71 -9.66 -6.54
C SER A 118 18.44 -8.42 -7.06
N LEU A 119 18.60 -8.30 -8.37
CA LEU A 119 19.47 -7.31 -9.01
C LEU A 119 18.72 -6.07 -9.49
N ASP A 120 17.38 -6.10 -9.50
CA ASP A 120 16.56 -5.08 -10.15
C ASP A 120 15.60 -4.41 -9.13
N PRO A 121 16.10 -3.42 -8.37
CA PRO A 121 15.24 -2.61 -7.52
C PRO A 121 14.15 -1.95 -8.33
N CYS A 122 12.93 -2.00 -7.83
CA CYS A 122 11.82 -1.34 -8.49
C CYS A 122 10.96 -0.55 -7.53
N ARG A 123 10.35 0.52 -8.03
CA ARG A 123 9.48 1.42 -7.28
C ARG A 123 8.23 1.75 -8.07
N MET A 124 7.11 1.68 -7.39
CA MET A 124 5.81 2.08 -7.93
C MET A 124 5.39 3.42 -7.32
N VAL A 125 4.83 4.28 -8.13
CA VAL A 125 4.00 5.42 -7.72
C VAL A 125 2.63 5.30 -8.38
N ARG A 126 1.57 5.53 -7.59
CA ARG A 126 0.20 5.46 -8.05
C ARG A 126 -0.58 6.68 -7.57
N ASP A 127 -1.31 7.33 -8.48
CA ASP A 127 -2.43 8.23 -8.17
C ASP A 127 -3.77 7.49 -8.34
N LYS A 128 -4.90 8.18 -8.29
CA LYS A 128 -6.22 7.55 -8.44
C LYS A 128 -6.41 6.84 -9.78
N ARG A 129 -5.77 7.32 -10.84
CA ARG A 129 -5.97 6.84 -12.20
C ARG A 129 -4.77 6.13 -12.79
N TYR A 130 -3.57 6.67 -12.57
CA TYR A 130 -2.36 6.16 -13.21
C TYR A 130 -1.46 5.46 -12.21
N LYS A 131 -0.86 4.37 -12.67
CA LYS A 131 0.21 3.65 -11.98
C LYS A 131 1.46 3.68 -12.85
N TYR A 132 2.57 4.09 -12.27
CA TYR A 132 3.88 4.07 -12.89
C TYR A 132 4.80 3.16 -12.08
N ILE A 133 5.56 2.32 -12.79
CA ILE A 133 6.54 1.42 -12.21
C ILE A 133 7.88 1.70 -12.85
N HIS A 134 8.86 2.06 -12.03
CA HIS A 134 10.26 2.14 -12.40
C HIS A 134 10.97 0.87 -11.97
N THR A 135 11.68 0.24 -12.89
CA THR A 135 12.58 -0.88 -12.62
C THR A 135 13.98 -0.48 -13.06
N GLU A 136 14.96 -0.64 -12.17
CA GLU A 136 16.35 -0.31 -12.49
C GLU A 136 16.84 -1.17 -13.65
N GLU A 137 17.49 -0.53 -14.64
CA GLU A 137 18.00 -1.17 -15.86
C GLU A 137 16.95 -1.87 -16.74
N ASP A 138 15.63 -1.64 -16.53
CA ASP A 138 14.56 -2.19 -17.35
C ASP A 138 13.59 -1.11 -17.87
N ILE A 139 12.62 -1.52 -18.67
CA ILE A 139 11.62 -0.64 -19.24
C ILE A 139 10.62 -0.25 -18.17
N CYS A 140 10.39 1.07 -18.03
CA CYS A 140 9.32 1.55 -17.14
C CYS A 140 7.94 1.12 -17.65
N GLU A 141 6.98 1.07 -16.73
CA GLU A 141 5.60 0.72 -17.03
C GLU A 141 4.66 1.86 -16.63
N LEU A 142 3.65 2.11 -17.44
CA LEU A 142 2.57 3.06 -17.12
C LEU A 142 1.23 2.43 -17.47
N TYR A 143 0.29 2.45 -16.51
CA TYR A 143 -1.05 1.92 -16.68
C TYR A 143 -2.11 2.98 -16.36
N ASP A 144 -3.22 2.99 -17.14
CA ASP A 144 -4.42 3.81 -16.91
C ASP A 144 -5.51 2.94 -16.30
N LEU A 145 -5.61 2.92 -14.99
CA LEU A 145 -6.48 2.01 -14.24
C LEU A 145 -7.97 2.28 -14.46
N ASP A 146 -8.36 3.48 -14.91
CA ASP A 146 -9.75 3.78 -15.27
C ASP A 146 -10.17 3.09 -16.57
N ASN A 147 -9.27 3.02 -17.56
CA ASN A 147 -9.55 2.46 -18.88
C ASN A 147 -9.03 1.03 -19.05
N ASP A 148 -8.03 0.65 -18.28
CA ASP A 148 -7.40 -0.68 -18.28
C ASP A 148 -7.17 -1.17 -16.84
N PRO A 149 -8.22 -1.53 -16.10
CA PRO A 149 -8.10 -2.01 -14.73
C PRO A 149 -7.40 -3.38 -14.62
N LEU A 150 -7.16 -4.05 -15.75
CA LEU A 150 -6.42 -5.31 -15.81
C LEU A 150 -4.93 -5.12 -16.08
N GLU A 151 -4.49 -3.88 -16.34
CA GLU A 151 -3.08 -3.53 -16.59
C GLU A 151 -2.47 -4.34 -17.75
N SER A 152 -3.26 -4.45 -18.81
CA SER A 152 -2.93 -5.28 -19.97
C SER A 152 -2.08 -4.55 -21.00
N ILE A 153 -2.07 -3.21 -20.98
CA ILE A 153 -1.44 -2.35 -21.96
C ILE A 153 -0.45 -1.41 -21.28
N ASN A 154 0.85 -1.66 -21.46
CA ASN A 154 1.87 -0.71 -21.01
C ASN A 154 1.86 0.55 -21.90
N LEU A 155 1.39 1.67 -21.35
CA LEU A 155 1.31 2.95 -22.04
C LEU A 155 2.67 3.65 -22.23
N ALA A 156 3.73 3.16 -21.61
CA ALA A 156 5.07 3.73 -21.75
C ALA A 156 5.60 3.67 -23.19
N TRP A 157 5.05 2.78 -24.01
CA TRP A 157 5.39 2.66 -25.45
C TRP A 157 4.79 3.76 -26.33
N TYR A 158 3.87 4.57 -25.82
CA TYR A 158 3.12 5.53 -26.63
C TYR A 158 3.58 6.97 -26.35
N PRO A 159 4.10 7.70 -27.36
CA PRO A 159 4.69 9.04 -27.18
C PRO A 159 3.76 10.09 -26.55
N GLN A 160 2.44 9.94 -26.70
CA GLN A 160 1.48 10.86 -26.09
C GLN A 160 1.48 10.83 -24.56
N TYR A 161 2.07 9.82 -23.91
CA TYR A 161 2.18 9.70 -22.47
C TYR A 161 3.53 10.18 -21.91
N THR A 162 4.47 10.64 -22.74
CA THR A 162 5.81 11.06 -22.30
C THR A 162 5.77 12.06 -21.13
N ASP A 163 4.94 13.09 -21.21
CA ASP A 163 4.84 14.10 -20.13
C ASP A 163 4.27 13.51 -18.83
N ARG A 164 3.40 12.51 -18.94
CA ARG A 164 2.87 11.80 -17.78
C ARG A 164 3.94 10.95 -17.14
N ILE A 165 4.66 10.18 -17.93
CA ILE A 165 5.79 9.33 -17.51
C ILE A 165 6.82 10.17 -16.77
N ASN A 166 7.30 11.26 -17.38
CA ASN A 166 8.31 12.13 -16.77
C ASN A 166 7.89 12.65 -15.40
N ARG A 167 6.63 13.06 -15.25
CA ARG A 167 6.12 13.54 -13.96
C ARG A 167 6.04 12.43 -12.91
N MET A 168 5.58 11.24 -13.28
CA MET A 168 5.47 10.12 -12.34
C MET A 168 6.83 9.53 -12.01
N GLU A 169 7.77 9.53 -12.94
CA GLU A 169 9.16 9.17 -12.70
C GLU A 169 9.82 10.14 -11.71
N GLU A 170 9.65 11.45 -11.90
CA GLU A 170 10.15 12.46 -10.94
C GLU A 170 9.60 12.19 -9.52
N LEU A 171 8.33 11.86 -9.39
CA LEU A 171 7.72 11.48 -8.12
C LEU A 171 8.30 10.17 -7.58
N ALA A 172 8.45 9.16 -8.42
CA ALA A 172 9.00 7.87 -8.04
C ALA A 172 10.45 7.98 -7.57
N MET A 173 11.27 8.81 -8.22
CA MET A 173 12.69 8.95 -7.89
C MET A 173 12.93 9.90 -6.70
N LYS A 174 11.96 10.74 -6.34
CA LYS A 174 12.11 11.70 -5.27
C LYS A 174 12.30 11.03 -3.91
N GLY A 175 13.47 11.23 -3.31
CA GLY A 175 13.80 10.66 -2.00
C GLY A 175 13.99 9.14 -2.01
N TRP A 176 14.09 8.54 -3.19
CA TRP A 176 14.37 7.12 -3.29
C TRP A 176 15.88 6.88 -3.27
N GLU A 177 16.33 6.26 -2.19
CA GLU A 177 17.72 5.81 -2.06
C GLU A 177 17.76 4.30 -2.20
N ILE A 178 18.30 3.82 -3.33
CA ILE A 178 18.48 2.37 -3.55
C ILE A 178 19.46 1.85 -2.50
N PRO A 179 19.05 0.92 -1.63
CA PRO A 179 19.96 0.35 -0.66
C PRO A 179 21.12 -0.38 -1.36
N ARG A 180 22.33 0.11 -1.19
CA ARG A 180 23.55 -0.52 -1.72
C ARG A 180 24.06 -1.67 -0.82
N ILE A 181 23.19 -2.24 0.01
CA ILE A 181 23.56 -3.32 0.91
C ILE A 181 23.35 -4.62 0.14
N PRO A 182 24.41 -5.40 -0.09
CA PRO A 182 24.26 -6.73 -0.68
C PRO A 182 23.28 -7.57 0.14
N LEU A 183 22.34 -8.25 -0.49
CA LEU A 183 21.34 -9.11 0.19
C LEU A 183 21.96 -10.20 1.08
N TRP A 184 23.23 -10.50 0.87
CA TRP A 184 24.02 -11.48 1.64
C TRP A 184 24.90 -10.85 2.73
N ALA A 185 24.82 -9.52 2.94
CA ALA A 185 25.61 -8.87 4.01
C ALA A 185 25.17 -9.41 5.38
N PRO A 186 26.11 -9.86 6.24
CA PRO A 186 25.76 -10.30 7.57
C PRO A 186 25.05 -9.21 8.35
N TRP A 187 24.03 -9.56 9.13
CA TRP A 187 23.26 -8.63 9.98
C TRP A 187 24.11 -7.76 10.90
N ASN A 188 25.35 -8.20 11.21
CA ASN A 188 26.30 -7.50 12.07
C ASN A 188 26.80 -6.19 11.45
N ASP A 189 26.81 -6.06 10.11
CA ASP A 189 27.29 -4.85 9.43
C ASP A 189 26.27 -3.68 9.48
N LEU A 190 25.03 -3.97 9.87
CA LEU A 190 23.98 -2.94 9.98
C LEU A 190 24.12 -2.08 11.25
N ASN A 191 24.84 -2.55 12.25
CA ASN A 191 25.03 -1.87 13.53
C ASN A 191 26.21 -0.85 13.55
N GLU A 192 27.06 -0.83 12.54
CA GLU A 192 28.23 0.05 12.48
C GLU A 192 27.97 1.40 11.77
N ARG A 193 26.75 1.63 11.28
CA ARG A 193 26.36 2.89 10.65
C ARG A 193 25.61 3.77 11.67
N LYS A 194 26.37 4.44 12.49
CA LYS A 194 25.93 5.60 13.28
C LYS A 194 26.36 6.89 12.58
#